data_64d2e665de9588649f58d9a959c632e4
#
_entry.id   64d2e665de9588649f58d9a959c632e4
#
_cell.length_a   1.000
_cell.length_b   1.000
_cell.length_c   1.000
_cell.angle_alpha   90.00
_cell.angle_beta   90.00
_cell.angle_gamma   90.00
#
_symmetry.space_group_name_H-M   'P 1'
#
loop_
_entity.id
_entity.type
_entity.pdbx_description
1 polymer ?
#
loop_
_entity_poly.entity_id
_entity_poly.type
_entity_poly.pdbx_seq_one_letter_code
_entity_poly.pdbx_strand_id
1 'polypeptide(L)'
;GPHTVLEPGSTVGRGCRLRRTVVMGASVGAESQVEGAILCPHAKIGEGCFLYPGSAVGADAWLGDHATLRPQVRLWPGLHIQPGSRVTSTQVHGPGPGSLHFDNYGVIHGVIGGDVDTEQVMDLGSALASMGQVALGHCGGAGAEALALAAAAGITAAGGWVIRHDGATPAAANWLCDYYGLSGGLFLEQQGEQLTLYPVTAGGQPLERETQRKLENDLLRRNFRRPPAAEMGGESQLASIMESYLAAAVQSAGAAGSYPCTLAVEPGQTLLKQGLRWLGCQLAERDMVGTPAMALASGGWELHIWTEDGER
;
A
#
# COMPACT_ATOMS: atom_id res chain seq x y z
N GLY A 1 -6.03 44.64 4.05
CA GLY A 1 -7.24 44.96 4.81
C GLY A 1 -6.95 45.18 6.29
N PRO A 2 -7.92 45.56 7.12
CA PRO A 2 -7.71 45.75 8.53
C PRO A 2 -7.27 44.47 9.22
N HIS A 3 -6.34 44.58 10.18
CA HIS A 3 -5.82 43.49 10.98
C HIS A 3 -5.21 42.32 10.15
N THR A 4 -4.52 42.67 9.07
CA THR A 4 -3.85 41.69 8.20
C THR A 4 -2.34 41.84 8.33
N VAL A 5 -1.64 40.75 8.59
CA VAL A 5 -0.20 40.68 8.71
C VAL A 5 0.36 39.89 7.54
N LEU A 6 1.33 40.44 6.83
CA LEU A 6 2.09 39.78 5.77
C LEU A 6 3.55 39.72 6.21
N GLU A 7 4.05 38.53 6.41
CA GLU A 7 5.47 38.33 6.73
C GLU A 7 6.35 38.35 5.46
N PRO A 8 7.65 38.55 5.60
CA PRO A 8 8.59 38.48 4.49
C PRO A 8 8.46 37.18 3.69
N GLY A 9 8.57 37.28 2.37
CA GLY A 9 8.38 36.15 1.45
C GLY A 9 6.92 35.87 1.06
N SER A 10 5.96 36.59 1.65
CA SER A 10 4.55 36.47 1.25
C SER A 10 4.29 37.14 -0.10
N THR A 11 3.51 36.48 -0.97
CA THR A 11 3.06 37.04 -2.25
C THR A 11 1.53 37.03 -2.33
N VAL A 12 0.95 38.10 -2.84
CA VAL A 12 -0.51 38.27 -2.98
C VAL A 12 -0.84 38.72 -4.39
N GLY A 13 -1.65 37.93 -5.09
CA GLY A 13 -2.11 38.20 -6.45
C GLY A 13 -3.05 39.39 -6.54
N ARG A 14 -3.35 39.82 -7.80
CA ARG A 14 -4.27 40.94 -8.08
C ARG A 14 -5.70 40.60 -7.65
N GLY A 15 -6.45 41.59 -7.23
CA GLY A 15 -7.87 41.41 -6.89
C GLY A 15 -8.14 40.67 -5.57
N CYS A 16 -7.12 40.27 -4.82
CA CYS A 16 -7.31 39.58 -3.55
C CYS A 16 -7.90 40.49 -2.45
N ARG A 17 -8.75 39.90 -1.61
CA ARG A 17 -9.31 40.52 -0.41
C ARG A 17 -8.88 39.76 0.84
N LEU A 18 -7.97 40.34 1.62
CA LEU A 18 -7.50 39.77 2.88
C LEU A 18 -8.02 40.61 4.06
N ARG A 19 -8.64 39.95 5.05
CA ARG A 19 -9.12 40.58 6.28
C ARG A 19 -8.80 39.71 7.48
N ARG A 20 -8.27 40.30 8.56
CA ARG A 20 -7.94 39.54 9.79
C ARG A 20 -7.14 38.26 9.54
N THR A 21 -6.17 38.31 8.64
CA THR A 21 -5.44 37.18 8.12
C THR A 21 -3.95 37.34 8.44
N VAL A 22 -3.29 36.23 8.78
CA VAL A 22 -1.84 36.15 8.92
C VAL A 22 -1.30 35.33 7.76
N VAL A 23 -0.35 35.87 7.01
CA VAL A 23 0.32 35.20 5.88
C VAL A 23 1.80 35.12 6.18
N MET A 24 2.30 33.93 6.43
CA MET A 24 3.66 33.65 6.91
C MET A 24 4.51 33.10 5.74
N GLY A 25 4.96 33.97 4.83
CA GLY A 25 5.75 33.52 3.67
C GLY A 25 4.99 32.62 2.68
N ALA A 26 3.67 32.72 2.63
CA ALA A 26 2.80 31.97 1.73
C ALA A 26 2.46 32.75 0.46
N SER A 27 2.00 32.07 -0.59
CA SER A 27 1.52 32.66 -1.83
C SER A 27 0.00 32.58 -1.96
N VAL A 28 -0.64 33.68 -2.36
CA VAL A 28 -2.08 33.76 -2.59
C VAL A 28 -2.33 34.15 -4.05
N GLY A 29 -2.98 33.29 -4.81
CA GLY A 29 -3.36 33.50 -6.21
C GLY A 29 -4.41 34.62 -6.38
N ALA A 30 -4.52 35.15 -7.60
CA ALA A 30 -5.38 36.23 -7.93
C ALA A 30 -6.86 36.01 -7.56
N GLU A 31 -7.63 37.08 -7.36
CA GLU A 31 -9.08 37.09 -7.12
C GLU A 31 -9.54 36.25 -5.90
N SER A 32 -8.61 35.88 -4.99
CA SER A 32 -8.91 35.08 -3.79
C SER A 32 -9.41 35.95 -2.63
N GLN A 33 -10.30 35.38 -1.81
CA GLN A 33 -10.85 36.03 -0.62
C GLN A 33 -10.48 35.22 0.63
N VAL A 34 -9.73 35.88 1.53
CA VAL A 34 -9.23 35.24 2.75
C VAL A 34 -9.65 36.05 3.96
N GLU A 35 -10.51 35.49 4.79
CA GLU A 35 -10.99 36.14 5.98
C GLU A 35 -10.72 35.33 7.24
N GLY A 36 -10.06 35.94 8.23
CA GLY A 36 -9.83 35.34 9.55
C GLY A 36 -9.03 34.04 9.50
N ALA A 37 -8.08 33.92 8.56
CA ALA A 37 -7.32 32.70 8.30
C ALA A 37 -5.83 32.86 8.63
N ILE A 38 -5.16 31.73 8.85
CA ILE A 38 -3.70 31.65 9.01
C ILE A 38 -3.14 30.83 7.84
N LEU A 39 -2.20 31.42 7.10
CA LEU A 39 -1.48 30.76 6.03
C LEU A 39 -0.02 30.56 6.48
N CYS A 40 0.36 29.31 6.70
CA CYS A 40 1.69 28.92 7.18
C CYS A 40 2.76 29.03 6.09
N PRO A 41 4.07 28.91 6.43
CA PRO A 41 5.16 29.07 5.48
C PRO A 41 5.02 28.17 4.25
N HIS A 42 5.33 28.75 3.08
CA HIS A 42 5.31 28.07 1.77
C HIS A 42 3.94 27.53 1.33
N ALA A 43 2.86 27.79 2.08
CA ALA A 43 1.52 27.43 1.64
C ALA A 43 1.17 28.15 0.32
N LYS A 44 0.54 27.43 -0.61
CA LYS A 44 0.14 27.94 -1.92
C LYS A 44 -1.37 27.93 -2.05
N ILE A 45 -1.96 29.11 -2.16
CA ILE A 45 -3.39 29.27 -2.42
C ILE A 45 -3.56 29.62 -3.90
N GLY A 46 -4.37 28.85 -4.61
CA GLY A 46 -4.68 29.06 -6.01
C GLY A 46 -5.52 30.32 -6.25
N GLU A 47 -5.93 30.50 -7.50
CA GLU A 47 -6.75 31.64 -7.91
C GLU A 47 -8.24 31.47 -7.52
N GLY A 48 -8.95 32.57 -7.25
CA GLY A 48 -10.37 32.54 -6.96
C GLY A 48 -10.81 31.73 -5.75
N CYS A 49 -9.90 31.48 -4.81
CA CYS A 49 -10.18 30.70 -3.61
C CYS A 49 -10.94 31.48 -2.54
N PHE A 50 -11.76 30.78 -1.74
CA PHE A 50 -12.49 31.35 -0.61
C PHE A 50 -12.08 30.65 0.70
N LEU A 51 -11.45 31.41 1.62
CA LEU A 51 -11.08 30.91 2.94
C LEU A 51 -11.89 31.66 4.00
N TYR A 52 -12.64 30.93 4.78
CA TYR A 52 -13.54 31.46 5.79
C TYR A 52 -12.89 31.57 7.17
N PRO A 53 -13.48 32.34 8.10
CA PRO A 53 -12.89 32.61 9.41
C PRO A 53 -12.58 31.36 10.25
N GLY A 54 -11.43 31.41 10.94
CA GLY A 54 -10.94 30.32 11.79
C GLY A 54 -10.26 29.19 11.00
N SER A 55 -10.15 29.31 9.68
CA SER A 55 -9.43 28.34 8.86
C SER A 55 -7.92 28.54 8.99
N ALA A 56 -7.16 27.44 8.78
CA ALA A 56 -5.72 27.48 8.71
C ALA A 56 -5.20 26.57 7.59
N VAL A 57 -4.19 27.04 6.87
CA VAL A 57 -3.49 26.26 5.84
C VAL A 57 -2.08 26.00 6.32
N GLY A 58 -1.74 24.73 6.50
CA GLY A 58 -0.44 24.27 7.00
C GLY A 58 0.72 24.58 6.04
N ALA A 59 1.93 24.46 6.55
CA ALA A 59 3.13 24.70 5.75
C ALA A 59 3.19 23.76 4.53
N ASP A 60 3.69 24.27 3.40
CA ASP A 60 3.83 23.52 2.13
C ASP A 60 2.50 22.95 1.57
N ALA A 61 1.36 23.26 2.16
CA ALA A 61 0.07 22.83 1.65
C ALA A 61 -0.34 23.64 0.41
N TRP A 62 -1.02 22.98 -0.52
CA TRP A 62 -1.53 23.58 -1.74
C TRP A 62 -3.05 23.48 -1.82
N LEU A 63 -3.69 24.65 -1.98
CA LEU A 63 -5.12 24.75 -2.23
C LEU A 63 -5.32 25.12 -3.71
N GLY A 64 -5.90 24.22 -4.48
CA GLY A 64 -6.11 24.40 -5.91
C GLY A 64 -7.08 25.54 -6.23
N ASP A 65 -7.10 25.99 -7.49
CA ASP A 65 -7.91 27.12 -7.95
C ASP A 65 -9.40 26.94 -7.64
N HIS A 66 -10.09 28.02 -7.32
CA HIS A 66 -11.52 28.06 -7.01
C HIS A 66 -11.96 27.15 -5.85
N ALA A 67 -11.02 26.68 -5.04
CA ALA A 67 -11.36 25.89 -3.87
C ALA A 67 -11.92 26.75 -2.73
N THR A 68 -12.76 26.13 -1.90
CA THR A 68 -13.39 26.78 -0.77
C THR A 68 -13.07 26.08 0.54
N LEU A 69 -12.51 26.80 1.51
CA LEU A 69 -12.25 26.32 2.85
C LEU A 69 -13.31 26.86 3.82
N ARG A 70 -14.17 26.00 4.36
CA ARG A 70 -15.27 26.38 5.27
C ARG A 70 -14.74 26.89 6.62
N PRO A 71 -15.57 27.57 7.43
CA PRO A 71 -15.14 28.08 8.73
C PRO A 71 -14.52 27.02 9.62
N GLN A 72 -13.45 27.38 10.33
CA GLN A 72 -12.71 26.54 11.30
C GLN A 72 -12.05 25.28 10.73
N VAL A 73 -12.05 25.09 9.42
CA VAL A 73 -11.34 23.99 8.76
C VAL A 73 -9.84 24.25 8.77
N ARG A 74 -9.08 23.24 9.13
CA ARG A 74 -7.62 23.27 9.13
C ARG A 74 -7.08 22.27 8.13
N LEU A 75 -6.20 22.72 7.26
CA LEU A 75 -5.40 21.85 6.40
C LEU A 75 -4.03 21.65 7.05
N TRP A 76 -3.64 20.41 7.21
CA TRP A 76 -2.32 20.09 7.73
C TRP A 76 -1.23 20.36 6.71
N PRO A 77 0.06 20.42 7.15
CA PRO A 77 1.19 20.66 6.25
C PRO A 77 1.28 19.63 5.12
N GLY A 78 1.72 20.08 3.93
CA GLY A 78 1.95 19.23 2.77
C GLY A 78 0.69 18.75 2.03
N LEU A 79 -0.51 19.14 2.47
CA LEU A 79 -1.75 18.71 1.82
C LEU A 79 -1.99 19.37 0.48
N HIS A 80 -2.44 18.58 -0.50
CA HIS A 80 -2.88 19.05 -1.81
C HIS A 80 -4.40 18.93 -1.95
N ILE A 81 -5.08 20.04 -2.12
CA ILE A 81 -6.52 20.11 -2.36
C ILE A 81 -6.77 20.41 -3.82
N GLN A 82 -7.55 19.57 -4.47
CA GLN A 82 -7.88 19.70 -5.90
C GLN A 82 -8.62 21.00 -6.21
N PRO A 83 -8.44 21.57 -7.41
CA PRO A 83 -9.20 22.74 -7.87
C PRO A 83 -10.71 22.51 -7.77
N GLY A 84 -11.44 23.58 -7.43
CA GLY A 84 -12.90 23.56 -7.28
C GLY A 84 -13.43 22.82 -6.05
N SER A 85 -12.58 22.28 -5.22
CA SER A 85 -12.97 21.49 -4.04
C SER A 85 -13.62 22.37 -2.96
N ARG A 86 -14.62 21.79 -2.28
CA ARG A 86 -15.25 22.41 -1.11
C ARG A 86 -14.91 21.61 0.15
N VAL A 87 -13.94 22.10 0.92
CA VAL A 87 -13.47 21.43 2.13
C VAL A 87 -14.34 21.87 3.31
N THR A 88 -15.10 20.93 3.87
CA THR A 88 -16.08 21.16 4.93
C THR A 88 -15.64 20.66 6.31
N SER A 89 -14.61 19.83 6.36
CA SER A 89 -14.03 19.29 7.60
C SER A 89 -12.51 19.46 7.61
N THR A 90 -11.92 19.51 8.80
CA THR A 90 -10.46 19.56 8.95
C THR A 90 -9.82 18.34 8.30
N GLN A 91 -8.90 18.60 7.38
CA GLN A 91 -8.11 17.56 6.72
C GLN A 91 -6.79 17.40 7.47
N VAL A 92 -6.67 16.31 8.19
CA VAL A 92 -5.46 15.99 8.98
C VAL A 92 -4.40 15.32 8.13
N HIS A 93 -4.85 14.57 7.13
CA HIS A 93 -4.11 14.05 5.99
C HIS A 93 -5.11 13.84 4.85
N GLY A 94 -4.81 14.39 3.69
CA GLY A 94 -5.20 13.79 2.44
C GLY A 94 -4.04 12.87 2.02
N PRO A 95 -4.24 11.94 1.12
CA PRO A 95 -3.12 11.30 0.46
C PRO A 95 -2.30 12.43 -0.18
N GLY A 96 -1.18 12.78 0.43
CA GLY A 96 -0.13 13.46 -0.31
C GLY A 96 0.25 12.52 -1.46
N PRO A 97 0.68 13.03 -2.63
CA PRO A 97 1.33 12.15 -3.57
C PRO A 97 2.43 11.44 -2.80
N GLY A 98 2.25 10.15 -2.55
CA GLY A 98 3.25 9.34 -1.90
C GLY A 98 3.00 8.86 -0.46
N SER A 99 1.80 8.85 0.10
CA SER A 99 1.56 8.11 1.35
C SER A 99 0.90 6.76 1.08
N LEU A 100 1.46 5.71 1.64
CA LEU A 100 0.86 4.38 1.59
C LEU A 100 -0.37 4.33 2.47
N HIS A 101 -1.49 3.86 1.93
CA HIS A 101 -2.77 3.74 2.64
C HIS A 101 -3.33 2.34 2.54
N PHE A 102 -3.90 1.88 3.64
CA PHE A 102 -4.62 0.62 3.68
C PHE A 102 -6.03 0.78 3.12
N ASP A 103 -6.43 -0.14 2.28
CA ASP A 103 -7.80 -0.30 1.84
C ASP A 103 -8.70 -0.93 2.94
N ASN A 104 -9.94 -1.27 2.57
CA ASN A 104 -10.88 -1.90 3.49
C ASN A 104 -10.51 -3.34 3.87
N TYR A 105 -9.60 -3.97 3.14
CA TYR A 105 -9.14 -5.34 3.34
C TYR A 105 -7.77 -5.41 4.00
N GLY A 106 -7.16 -4.26 4.32
CA GLY A 106 -5.83 -4.19 4.93
C GLY A 106 -4.69 -4.35 3.93
N VAL A 107 -4.95 -4.06 2.66
CA VAL A 107 -4.01 -4.14 1.54
C VAL A 107 -3.65 -2.72 1.09
N ILE A 108 -2.45 -2.55 0.57
CA ILE A 108 -1.98 -1.28 0.01
C ILE A 108 -1.82 -1.45 -1.50
N HIS A 109 -2.40 -0.55 -2.27
CA HIS A 109 -2.31 -0.52 -3.73
C HIS A 109 -1.61 0.75 -4.20
N GLY A 110 -0.87 0.65 -5.31
CA GLY A 110 -0.28 1.82 -5.96
C GLY A 110 0.46 1.49 -7.24
N VAL A 111 0.88 2.53 -7.93
CA VAL A 111 1.67 2.44 -9.18
C VAL A 111 3.14 2.64 -8.84
N ILE A 112 3.99 1.73 -9.31
CA ILE A 112 5.45 1.81 -9.09
C ILE A 112 6.01 3.06 -9.77
N GLY A 113 6.73 3.89 -9.00
CA GLY A 113 7.27 5.16 -9.48
C GLY A 113 6.26 6.31 -9.56
N GLY A 114 4.98 6.04 -9.24
CA GLY A 114 3.92 7.04 -9.06
C GLY A 114 3.55 7.18 -7.60
N ASP A 115 2.62 6.34 -7.13
CA ASP A 115 2.14 6.37 -5.74
C ASP A 115 3.03 5.59 -4.78
N VAL A 116 3.79 4.62 -5.29
CA VAL A 116 4.68 3.76 -4.50
C VAL A 116 6.11 3.87 -5.01
N ASP A 117 7.00 4.27 -4.13
CA ASP A 117 8.42 4.36 -4.37
C ASP A 117 9.26 3.54 -3.38
N THR A 118 10.57 3.50 -3.64
CA THR A 118 11.53 2.74 -2.82
C THR A 118 11.62 3.25 -1.39
N GLU A 119 11.54 4.58 -1.18
CA GLU A 119 11.64 5.19 0.15
C GLU A 119 10.44 4.83 1.01
N GLN A 120 9.24 4.89 0.44
CA GLN A 120 7.99 4.54 1.12
C GLN A 120 7.94 3.07 1.53
N VAL A 121 8.37 2.16 0.64
CA VAL A 121 8.40 0.72 0.94
C VAL A 121 9.48 0.39 1.97
N MET A 122 10.62 1.09 1.96
CA MET A 122 11.63 1.01 3.01
C MET A 122 11.08 1.51 4.35
N ASP A 123 10.37 2.64 4.36
CA ASP A 123 9.72 3.18 5.55
C ASP A 123 8.66 2.21 6.09
N LEU A 124 7.84 1.58 5.22
CA LEU A 124 6.91 0.52 5.61
C LEU A 124 7.63 -0.66 6.26
N GLY A 125 8.74 -1.10 5.67
CA GLY A 125 9.61 -2.13 6.27
C GLY A 125 10.08 -1.72 7.66
N SER A 126 10.54 -0.48 7.83
CA SER A 126 10.98 0.04 9.13
C SER A 126 9.86 0.04 10.18
N ALA A 127 8.64 0.36 9.79
CA ALA A 127 7.47 0.31 10.67
C ALA A 127 7.12 -1.13 11.07
N LEU A 128 7.18 -2.08 10.12
CA LEU A 128 6.92 -3.51 10.36
C LEU A 128 8.00 -4.18 11.23
N ALA A 129 9.21 -3.63 11.30
CA ALA A 129 10.30 -4.16 12.14
C ALA A 129 9.91 -4.30 13.62
N SER A 130 8.97 -3.48 14.11
CA SER A 130 8.45 -3.58 15.47
C SER A 130 7.74 -4.90 15.78
N MET A 131 7.36 -5.66 14.75
CA MET A 131 6.78 -6.99 14.90
C MET A 131 7.84 -8.05 15.27
N GLY A 132 9.11 -7.85 14.91
CA GLY A 132 10.22 -8.78 15.19
C GLY A 132 10.67 -9.54 13.95
N GLN A 133 10.25 -10.81 13.81
CA GLN A 133 10.54 -11.64 12.63
C GLN A 133 9.46 -11.46 11.56
N VAL A 134 9.82 -10.92 10.40
CA VAL A 134 8.90 -10.60 9.32
C VAL A 134 9.20 -11.45 8.09
N ALA A 135 8.20 -12.22 7.65
CA ALA A 135 8.26 -12.91 6.35
C ALA A 135 8.23 -11.89 5.23
N LEU A 136 9.08 -12.06 4.23
CA LEU A 136 9.12 -11.17 3.07
C LEU A 136 9.21 -11.96 1.77
N GLY A 137 8.22 -11.82 0.93
CA GLY A 137 8.16 -12.44 -0.38
C GLY A 137 7.64 -11.49 -1.45
N HIS A 138 7.84 -11.84 -2.71
CA HIS A 138 7.34 -11.08 -3.84
C HIS A 138 7.07 -11.97 -5.06
N CYS A 139 6.24 -11.47 -5.97
CA CYS A 139 6.06 -12.04 -7.30
C CYS A 139 5.79 -10.94 -8.35
N GLY A 140 5.87 -11.32 -9.60
CA GLY A 140 5.41 -10.52 -10.75
C GLY A 140 6.51 -9.85 -11.56
N GLY A 141 7.56 -9.29 -10.98
CA GLY A 141 8.58 -8.62 -11.79
C GLY A 141 9.70 -7.95 -11.00
N ALA A 142 10.66 -7.38 -11.74
CA ALA A 142 11.85 -6.73 -11.18
C ALA A 142 11.52 -5.53 -10.26
N GLY A 143 10.39 -4.86 -10.49
CA GLY A 143 9.93 -3.77 -9.63
C GLY A 143 9.57 -4.28 -8.22
N ALA A 144 8.80 -5.38 -8.14
CA ALA A 144 8.46 -5.99 -6.85
C ALA A 144 9.71 -6.53 -6.14
N GLU A 145 10.66 -7.11 -6.87
CA GLU A 145 11.93 -7.56 -6.31
C GLU A 145 12.73 -6.40 -5.72
N ALA A 146 12.89 -5.31 -6.47
CA ALA A 146 13.62 -4.12 -6.00
C ALA A 146 12.96 -3.50 -4.75
N LEU A 147 11.63 -3.41 -4.73
CA LEU A 147 10.87 -2.89 -3.59
C LEU A 147 10.89 -3.85 -2.39
N ALA A 148 10.91 -5.16 -2.61
CA ALA A 148 11.12 -6.13 -1.53
C ALA A 148 12.51 -5.99 -0.88
N LEU A 149 13.56 -5.72 -1.68
CA LEU A 149 14.89 -5.41 -1.14
C LEU A 149 14.88 -4.13 -0.30
N ALA A 150 14.14 -3.10 -0.73
CA ALA A 150 13.96 -1.88 0.05
C ALA A 150 13.24 -2.14 1.38
N ALA A 151 12.16 -2.94 1.36
CA ALA A 151 11.48 -3.36 2.58
C ALA A 151 12.41 -4.12 3.52
N ALA A 152 13.21 -5.07 2.99
CA ALA A 152 14.20 -5.81 3.78
C ALA A 152 15.21 -4.88 4.45
N ALA A 153 15.74 -3.91 3.70
CA ALA A 153 16.65 -2.90 4.24
C ALA A 153 16.00 -2.10 5.37
N GLY A 154 14.74 -1.68 5.20
CA GLY A 154 13.98 -0.97 6.24
C GLY A 154 13.80 -1.79 7.50
N ILE A 155 13.37 -3.06 7.36
CA ILE A 155 13.16 -3.97 8.49
C ILE A 155 14.47 -4.18 9.27
N THR A 156 15.54 -4.51 8.57
CA THR A 156 16.85 -4.78 9.22
C THR A 156 17.44 -3.53 9.84
N ALA A 157 17.35 -2.38 9.17
CA ALA A 157 17.85 -1.11 9.69
C ALA A 157 17.11 -0.67 10.98
N ALA A 158 15.85 -1.07 11.14
CA ALA A 158 15.06 -0.78 12.35
C ALA A 158 15.19 -1.87 13.45
N GLY A 159 16.01 -2.90 13.23
CA GLY A 159 16.31 -3.96 14.19
C GLY A 159 15.40 -5.19 14.12
N GLY A 160 14.54 -5.28 13.09
CA GLY A 160 13.75 -6.48 12.80
C GLY A 160 14.55 -7.56 12.06
N TRP A 161 14.05 -8.77 12.04
CA TRP A 161 14.67 -9.90 11.33
C TRP A 161 13.83 -10.27 10.10
N VAL A 162 14.43 -10.29 8.93
CA VAL A 162 13.76 -10.64 7.68
C VAL A 162 13.90 -12.14 7.40
N ILE A 163 12.78 -12.79 7.13
CA ILE A 163 12.74 -14.16 6.61
C ILE A 163 12.30 -14.08 5.14
N ARG A 164 13.25 -14.04 4.23
CA ARG A 164 12.95 -14.04 2.78
C ARG A 164 12.51 -15.42 2.34
N HIS A 165 11.56 -15.46 1.42
CA HIS A 165 11.04 -16.71 0.89
C HIS A 165 10.73 -16.63 -0.61
N ASP A 166 10.68 -17.78 -1.25
CA ASP A 166 10.37 -17.97 -2.67
C ASP A 166 8.89 -18.28 -2.94
N GLY A 167 8.02 -18.07 -1.95
CA GLY A 167 6.57 -18.23 -2.10
C GLY A 167 6.03 -17.24 -3.13
N ALA A 168 5.34 -17.76 -4.14
CA ALA A 168 4.92 -17.00 -5.31
C ALA A 168 3.48 -16.48 -5.22
N THR A 169 2.81 -16.63 -4.08
CA THR A 169 1.42 -16.19 -3.89
C THR A 169 1.21 -15.59 -2.50
N PRO A 170 0.27 -14.65 -2.34
CA PRO A 170 -0.11 -14.13 -1.03
C PRO A 170 -0.56 -15.23 -0.06
N ALA A 171 -1.30 -16.24 -0.55
CA ALA A 171 -1.79 -17.34 0.27
C ALA A 171 -0.64 -18.19 0.86
N ALA A 172 0.42 -18.46 0.07
CA ALA A 172 1.59 -19.17 0.57
C ALA A 172 2.37 -18.34 1.59
N ALA A 173 2.48 -17.02 1.38
CA ALA A 173 3.11 -16.10 2.31
C ALA A 173 2.34 -16.02 3.65
N ASN A 174 1.01 -15.99 3.59
CA ASN A 174 0.16 -15.99 4.78
C ASN A 174 0.29 -17.32 5.57
N TRP A 175 0.21 -18.46 4.88
CA TRP A 175 0.40 -19.76 5.48
C TRP A 175 1.78 -19.88 6.16
N LEU A 176 2.83 -19.34 5.55
CA LEU A 176 4.18 -19.38 6.09
C LEU A 176 4.30 -18.67 7.44
N CYS A 177 3.60 -17.52 7.60
CA CYS A 177 3.61 -16.79 8.88
C CYS A 177 3.05 -17.64 10.01
N ASP A 178 1.96 -18.36 9.76
CA ASP A 178 1.35 -19.26 10.74
C ASP A 178 2.20 -20.51 10.98
N TYR A 179 2.63 -21.18 9.92
CA TYR A 179 3.36 -22.44 9.98
C TYR A 179 4.72 -22.34 10.69
N TYR A 180 5.48 -21.25 10.46
CA TYR A 180 6.78 -21.02 11.10
C TYR A 180 6.69 -20.16 12.38
N GLY A 181 5.51 -19.73 12.77
CA GLY A 181 5.30 -18.90 13.95
C GLY A 181 6.00 -17.54 13.85
N LEU A 182 6.01 -16.94 12.64
CA LEU A 182 6.63 -15.63 12.42
C LEU A 182 5.75 -14.53 12.98
N SER A 183 6.36 -13.41 13.34
CA SER A 183 5.66 -12.30 13.99
C SER A 183 4.73 -11.50 13.04
N GLY A 184 4.93 -11.64 11.75
CA GLY A 184 4.13 -11.05 10.68
C GLY A 184 4.78 -11.24 9.33
N GLY A 185 4.18 -10.67 8.30
CA GLY A 185 4.68 -10.77 6.93
C GLY A 185 4.34 -9.58 6.06
N LEU A 186 5.09 -9.45 4.98
CA LEU A 186 4.82 -8.54 3.88
C LEU A 186 5.02 -9.28 2.56
N PHE A 187 4.02 -9.31 1.72
CA PHE A 187 4.12 -9.85 0.38
C PHE A 187 3.87 -8.76 -0.66
N LEU A 188 4.67 -8.73 -1.72
CA LEU A 188 4.59 -7.76 -2.80
C LEU A 188 4.20 -8.47 -4.09
N GLU A 189 3.11 -8.04 -4.70
CA GLU A 189 2.64 -8.57 -5.98
C GLU A 189 2.63 -7.47 -7.03
N GLN A 190 3.36 -7.68 -8.13
CA GLN A 190 3.40 -6.75 -9.24
C GLN A 190 2.63 -7.31 -10.45
N GLN A 191 1.73 -6.48 -10.98
CA GLN A 191 1.00 -6.73 -12.23
C GLN A 191 1.15 -5.53 -13.16
N GLY A 192 2.05 -5.63 -14.13
CA GLY A 192 2.42 -4.49 -14.97
C GLY A 192 3.08 -3.38 -14.13
N GLU A 193 2.48 -2.20 -14.10
CA GLU A 193 2.92 -1.07 -13.28
C GLU A 193 2.25 -1.03 -11.89
N GLN A 194 1.22 -1.84 -11.68
CA GLN A 194 0.51 -1.91 -10.41
C GLN A 194 1.26 -2.77 -9.41
N LEU A 195 1.35 -2.29 -8.18
CA LEU A 195 1.88 -3.01 -7.03
C LEU A 195 0.80 -3.16 -5.98
N THR A 196 0.69 -4.35 -5.43
CA THR A 196 -0.14 -4.65 -4.27
C THR A 196 0.74 -5.16 -3.14
N LEU A 197 0.60 -4.57 -1.96
CA LEU A 197 1.34 -4.90 -0.76
C LEU A 197 0.36 -5.56 0.23
N TYR A 198 0.70 -6.75 0.70
CA TYR A 198 -0.10 -7.54 1.63
C TYR A 198 0.64 -7.68 2.97
N PRO A 199 0.53 -6.72 3.89
CA PRO A 199 1.06 -6.89 5.24
C PRO A 199 0.10 -7.73 6.08
N VAL A 200 0.66 -8.69 6.82
CA VAL A 200 -0.11 -9.65 7.62
C VAL A 200 0.42 -9.80 9.03
N THR A 201 -0.43 -10.31 9.92
CA THR A 201 -0.10 -10.65 11.31
C THR A 201 0.66 -11.98 11.43
N ALA A 202 1.04 -12.36 12.63
CA ALA A 202 1.66 -13.65 12.96
C ALA A 202 0.83 -14.87 12.49
N GLY A 203 -0.50 -14.78 12.53
CA GLY A 203 -1.39 -15.82 12.02
C GLY A 203 -1.67 -15.76 10.52
N GLY A 204 -0.92 -14.95 9.76
CA GLY A 204 -1.15 -14.78 8.31
C GLY A 204 -2.46 -14.06 7.97
N GLN A 205 -3.09 -13.40 8.93
CA GLN A 205 -4.33 -12.64 8.74
C GLN A 205 -4.02 -11.18 8.39
N PRO A 206 -4.91 -10.48 7.66
CA PRO A 206 -4.78 -9.05 7.46
C PRO A 206 -4.62 -8.30 8.79
N LEU A 207 -3.90 -7.19 8.76
CA LEU A 207 -3.71 -6.37 9.94
C LEU A 207 -5.05 -5.79 10.43
N GLU A 208 -5.24 -5.77 11.74
CA GLU A 208 -6.40 -5.12 12.36
C GLU A 208 -6.38 -3.59 12.13
N ARG A 209 -7.53 -2.97 12.09
CA ARG A 209 -7.70 -1.52 11.85
C ARG A 209 -6.88 -0.63 12.79
N GLU A 210 -6.72 -1.04 14.03
CA GLU A 210 -5.91 -0.31 15.00
C GLU A 210 -4.43 -0.34 14.61
N THR A 211 -3.93 -1.52 14.23
CA THR A 211 -2.55 -1.71 13.76
C THR A 211 -2.30 -0.97 12.43
N GLN A 212 -3.26 -1.01 11.50
CA GLN A 212 -3.18 -0.24 10.24
C GLN A 212 -3.02 1.26 10.52
N ARG A 213 -3.87 1.84 11.38
CA ARG A 213 -3.81 3.26 11.74
C ARG A 213 -2.50 3.62 12.46
N LYS A 214 -1.98 2.72 13.31
CA LYS A 214 -0.68 2.91 13.96
C LYS A 214 0.43 2.97 12.91
N LEU A 215 0.46 2.02 11.97
CA LEU A 215 1.44 1.99 10.89
C LEU A 215 1.36 3.25 10.02
N GLU A 216 0.16 3.66 9.61
CA GLU A 216 -0.04 4.90 8.85
C GLU A 216 0.48 6.13 9.60
N ASN A 217 0.25 6.21 10.92
CA ASN A 217 0.79 7.29 11.73
C ASN A 217 2.31 7.24 11.87
N ASP A 218 2.90 6.04 12.02
CA ASP A 218 4.34 5.87 12.13
C ASP A 218 5.03 6.21 10.79
N LEU A 219 4.47 5.79 9.66
CA LEU A 219 4.91 6.16 8.31
C LEU A 219 4.92 7.67 8.14
N LEU A 220 3.80 8.31 8.47
CA LEU A 220 3.63 9.74 8.34
C LEU A 220 4.60 10.57 9.16
N ARG A 221 4.86 10.15 10.40
CA ARG A 221 5.77 10.82 11.32
C ARG A 221 7.21 10.38 11.17
N ARG A 222 7.47 9.36 10.35
CA ARG A 222 8.75 8.65 10.25
C ARG A 222 9.27 8.25 11.63
N ASN A 223 8.37 7.75 12.46
CA ASN A 223 8.65 7.36 13.84
C ASN A 223 9.15 5.91 13.90
N PHE A 224 10.32 5.65 13.33
CA PHE A 224 10.92 4.31 13.30
C PHE A 224 12.07 4.22 14.32
N ARG A 225 12.24 3.01 14.86
CA ARG A 225 13.42 2.69 15.66
C ARG A 225 14.66 2.81 14.76
N ARG A 226 15.71 3.43 15.29
CA ARG A 226 17.03 3.54 14.64
C ARG A 226 18.10 3.06 15.63
N PRO A 227 18.28 1.74 15.75
CA PRO A 227 19.24 1.17 16.69
C PRO A 227 20.68 1.42 16.24
N PRO A 228 21.66 1.34 17.17
CA PRO A 228 23.06 1.31 16.79
C PRO A 228 23.36 0.05 15.97
N ALA A 229 24.45 0.07 15.19
CA ALA A 229 24.81 -1.00 14.27
C ALA A 229 24.85 -2.40 14.90
N ALA A 230 25.23 -2.53 16.15
CA ALA A 230 25.25 -3.80 16.87
C ALA A 230 23.86 -4.39 17.20
N GLU A 231 22.80 -3.59 17.09
CA GLU A 231 21.41 -3.97 17.35
C GLU A 231 20.57 -3.99 16.07
N MET A 232 21.16 -3.76 14.90
CA MET A 232 20.49 -3.95 13.63
C MET A 232 20.10 -5.41 13.46
N GLY A 233 18.99 -5.63 12.75
CA GLY A 233 18.51 -6.96 12.43
C GLY A 233 19.35 -7.65 11.35
N GLY A 234 18.90 -8.81 10.95
CA GLY A 234 19.52 -9.58 9.88
C GLY A 234 18.47 -10.19 8.97
N GLU A 235 18.93 -11.02 8.06
CA GLU A 235 18.06 -11.78 7.17
C GLU A 235 18.41 -13.28 7.13
N SER A 236 17.40 -14.09 6.84
CA SER A 236 17.51 -15.50 6.51
C SER A 236 16.67 -15.79 5.28
N GLN A 237 16.96 -16.87 4.59
CA GLN A 237 16.20 -17.28 3.43
C GLN A 237 15.60 -18.68 3.62
N LEU A 238 14.31 -18.80 3.30
CA LEU A 238 13.61 -20.08 3.18
C LEU A 238 13.37 -20.36 1.70
N ALA A 239 13.77 -21.54 1.26
CA ALA A 239 13.52 -22.03 -0.09
C ALA A 239 12.44 -23.09 -0.11
N SER A 240 11.88 -23.35 -1.28
CA SER A 240 10.87 -24.41 -1.52
C SER A 240 9.56 -24.25 -0.72
N ILE A 241 9.20 -23.00 -0.40
CA ILE A 241 7.96 -22.70 0.34
C ILE A 241 6.72 -23.14 -0.43
N MET A 242 6.71 -22.98 -1.74
CA MET A 242 5.57 -23.39 -2.57
C MET A 242 5.32 -24.90 -2.53
N GLU A 243 6.38 -25.70 -2.49
CA GLU A 243 6.24 -27.16 -2.36
C GLU A 243 5.68 -27.54 -0.97
N SER A 244 6.20 -26.91 0.08
CA SER A 244 5.75 -27.14 1.46
C SER A 244 4.29 -26.69 1.66
N TYR A 245 3.93 -25.51 1.13
CA TYR A 245 2.57 -25.02 1.14
C TYR A 245 1.61 -25.95 0.41
N LEU A 246 2.00 -26.39 -0.79
CA LEU A 246 1.21 -27.31 -1.59
C LEU A 246 0.99 -28.66 -0.90
N ALA A 247 2.04 -29.21 -0.28
CA ALA A 247 1.95 -30.44 0.51
C ALA A 247 0.99 -30.28 1.69
N ALA A 248 1.08 -29.17 2.42
CA ALA A 248 0.17 -28.85 3.52
C ALA A 248 -1.29 -28.67 3.04
N ALA A 249 -1.49 -27.97 1.92
CA ALA A 249 -2.81 -27.79 1.32
C ALA A 249 -3.45 -29.12 0.90
N VAL A 250 -2.68 -30.01 0.26
CA VAL A 250 -3.15 -31.36 -0.11
C VAL A 250 -3.47 -32.20 1.13
N GLN A 251 -2.64 -32.14 2.15
CA GLN A 251 -2.91 -32.81 3.41
C GLN A 251 -4.17 -32.29 4.12
N SER A 252 -4.36 -30.97 4.12
CA SER A 252 -5.54 -30.33 4.71
C SER A 252 -6.84 -30.68 3.95
N ALA A 253 -6.77 -30.92 2.65
CA ALA A 253 -7.90 -31.39 1.86
C ALA A 253 -8.34 -32.83 2.22
N GLY A 254 -7.62 -33.49 3.11
CA GLY A 254 -8.07 -34.74 3.79
C GLY A 254 -7.84 -36.02 3.02
N ALA A 255 -7.31 -36.02 1.80
CA ALA A 255 -7.06 -37.28 1.12
C ALA A 255 -6.19 -37.14 -0.14
N ALA A 256 -4.91 -37.26 0.00
CA ALA A 256 -4.04 -37.50 -1.16
C ALA A 256 -4.56 -38.76 -1.92
N GLY A 257 -4.80 -38.60 -3.22
CA GLY A 257 -5.29 -39.68 -4.08
C GLY A 257 -6.79 -39.94 -4.07
N SER A 258 -7.61 -39.07 -3.49
CA SER A 258 -9.06 -39.30 -3.33
C SER A 258 -9.96 -38.57 -4.35
N TYR A 259 -9.41 -37.76 -5.24
CA TYR A 259 -10.19 -36.99 -6.19
C TYR A 259 -9.96 -37.46 -7.65
N PRO A 260 -10.61 -38.56 -8.09
CA PRO A 260 -10.39 -39.13 -9.41
C PRO A 260 -11.16 -38.28 -10.47
N CYS A 261 -10.70 -37.08 -10.71
CA CYS A 261 -11.20 -36.22 -11.78
C CYS A 261 -10.14 -35.98 -12.85
N THR A 262 -10.56 -35.70 -14.08
CA THR A 262 -9.67 -35.33 -15.18
C THR A 262 -9.74 -33.81 -15.36
N LEU A 263 -8.59 -33.15 -15.30
CA LEU A 263 -8.47 -31.71 -15.44
C LEU A 263 -7.41 -31.36 -16.46
N ALA A 264 -7.68 -30.34 -17.29
CA ALA A 264 -6.66 -29.70 -18.10
C ALA A 264 -6.05 -28.54 -17.29
N VAL A 265 -4.75 -28.36 -17.39
CA VAL A 265 -4.02 -27.27 -16.72
C VAL A 265 -3.20 -26.52 -17.74
N GLU A 266 -3.29 -25.21 -17.70
CA GLU A 266 -2.57 -24.33 -18.62
C GLU A 266 -1.05 -24.59 -18.62
N PRO A 267 -0.38 -24.34 -19.76
CA PRO A 267 1.08 -24.44 -19.83
C PRO A 267 1.76 -23.55 -18.80
N GLY A 268 2.87 -24.01 -18.22
CA GLY A 268 3.62 -23.24 -17.24
C GLY A 268 3.19 -23.42 -15.76
N GLN A 269 2.00 -23.95 -15.50
CA GLN A 269 1.46 -24.15 -14.14
C GLN A 269 2.02 -25.43 -13.46
N THR A 270 3.34 -25.50 -13.29
CA THR A 270 4.02 -26.72 -12.81
C THR A 270 3.58 -27.12 -11.41
N LEU A 271 3.50 -26.15 -10.50
CA LEU A 271 3.11 -26.39 -9.11
C LEU A 271 1.65 -26.84 -8.99
N LEU A 272 0.75 -26.23 -9.77
CA LEU A 272 -0.64 -26.66 -9.82
C LEU A 272 -0.76 -28.10 -10.30
N LYS A 273 -0.05 -28.44 -11.39
CA LYS A 273 -0.01 -29.83 -11.92
C LYS A 273 0.45 -30.82 -10.86
N GLN A 274 1.46 -30.47 -10.09
CA GLN A 274 1.97 -31.31 -9.01
C GLN A 274 0.93 -31.51 -7.89
N GLY A 275 0.29 -30.43 -7.42
CA GLY A 275 -0.75 -30.52 -6.39
C GLY A 275 -1.96 -31.35 -6.82
N LEU A 276 -2.42 -31.14 -8.04
CA LEU A 276 -3.54 -31.91 -8.60
C LEU A 276 -3.21 -33.41 -8.71
N ARG A 277 -1.97 -33.75 -9.09
CA ARG A 277 -1.53 -35.17 -9.09
C ARG A 277 -1.51 -35.77 -7.69
N TRP A 278 -1.07 -35.00 -6.70
CA TRP A 278 -1.08 -35.47 -5.31
C TRP A 278 -2.51 -35.67 -4.77
N LEU A 279 -3.46 -34.88 -5.26
CA LEU A 279 -4.88 -35.08 -4.98
C LEU A 279 -5.51 -36.24 -5.75
N GLY A 280 -4.76 -36.89 -6.65
CA GLY A 280 -5.25 -38.01 -7.45
C GLY A 280 -5.95 -37.63 -8.76
N CYS A 281 -5.89 -36.37 -9.16
CA CYS A 281 -6.45 -35.93 -10.42
C CYS A 281 -5.60 -36.42 -11.61
N GLN A 282 -6.26 -36.79 -12.68
CA GLN A 282 -5.63 -37.04 -13.98
C GLN A 282 -5.50 -35.73 -14.75
N LEU A 283 -4.33 -35.49 -15.34
CA LEU A 283 -4.11 -34.30 -16.15
C LEU A 283 -4.29 -34.64 -17.63
N ALA A 284 -5.21 -33.91 -18.28
CA ALA A 284 -5.44 -34.00 -19.72
C ALA A 284 -4.76 -32.84 -20.47
N GLU A 285 -4.59 -33.01 -21.78
CA GLU A 285 -4.21 -31.90 -22.66
C GLU A 285 -5.40 -30.93 -22.84
N ARG A 286 -5.09 -29.63 -23.04
CA ARG A 286 -6.08 -28.53 -23.08
C ARG A 286 -7.15 -28.68 -24.17
N ASP A 287 -6.88 -29.43 -25.23
CA ASP A 287 -7.75 -29.53 -26.43
C ASP A 287 -8.90 -30.54 -26.31
N MET A 288 -9.11 -31.11 -25.12
CA MET A 288 -10.21 -32.05 -24.87
C MET A 288 -11.49 -31.29 -24.53
N VAL A 289 -12.42 -31.22 -25.44
CA VAL A 289 -13.78 -30.69 -25.22
C VAL A 289 -14.44 -31.35 -24.02
N GLY A 290 -15.07 -30.56 -23.16
CA GLY A 290 -15.72 -31.05 -21.94
C GLY A 290 -14.79 -31.30 -20.75
N THR A 291 -13.48 -31.06 -20.91
CA THR A 291 -12.53 -31.19 -19.80
C THR A 291 -12.39 -29.86 -19.08
N PRO A 292 -12.72 -29.77 -17.78
CA PRO A 292 -12.52 -28.56 -17.03
C PRO A 292 -11.03 -28.20 -16.96
N ALA A 293 -10.69 -26.95 -17.13
CA ALA A 293 -9.33 -26.43 -17.02
C ALA A 293 -9.17 -25.59 -15.76
N MET A 294 -8.03 -25.67 -15.10
CA MET A 294 -7.66 -24.84 -13.96
C MET A 294 -6.43 -24.00 -14.28
N ALA A 295 -6.48 -22.74 -13.90
CA ALA A 295 -5.35 -21.84 -13.98
C ALA A 295 -5.16 -21.10 -12.64
N LEU A 296 -3.92 -20.75 -12.34
CA LEU A 296 -3.62 -19.85 -11.24
C LEU A 296 -3.76 -18.42 -11.75
N ALA A 297 -4.74 -17.69 -11.22
CA ALA A 297 -4.89 -16.27 -11.45
C ALA A 297 -4.38 -15.46 -10.26
N SER A 298 -4.13 -14.17 -10.49
CA SER A 298 -3.84 -13.23 -9.39
C SER A 298 -5.07 -13.16 -8.46
N GLY A 299 -4.85 -13.52 -7.20
CA GLY A 299 -5.92 -13.54 -6.20
C GLY A 299 -6.62 -14.88 -6.02
N GLY A 300 -6.21 -15.94 -6.71
CA GLY A 300 -6.77 -17.27 -6.51
C GLY A 300 -6.69 -18.21 -7.69
N TRP A 301 -7.42 -19.30 -7.57
CA TRP A 301 -7.56 -20.30 -8.61
C TRP A 301 -8.81 -20.02 -9.44
N GLU A 302 -8.69 -20.01 -10.76
CA GLU A 302 -9.83 -19.94 -11.68
C GLU A 302 -10.07 -21.32 -12.28
N LEU A 303 -11.34 -21.75 -12.24
CA LEU A 303 -11.79 -22.97 -12.91
C LEU A 303 -12.53 -22.60 -14.19
N HIS A 304 -11.96 -22.97 -15.34
CA HIS A 304 -12.58 -22.81 -16.64
C HIS A 304 -13.18 -24.14 -17.08
N ILE A 305 -14.40 -24.14 -17.57
CA ILE A 305 -15.05 -25.32 -18.14
C ILE A 305 -15.21 -25.11 -19.65
N TRP A 306 -14.53 -25.91 -20.43
CA TRP A 306 -14.61 -25.91 -21.88
C TRP A 306 -15.81 -26.78 -22.32
N THR A 307 -16.73 -26.20 -23.06
CA THR A 307 -17.88 -26.86 -23.66
C THR A 307 -17.74 -26.91 -25.16
N GLU A 308 -18.61 -27.67 -25.87
CA GLU A 308 -18.63 -27.70 -27.34
C GLU A 308 -18.87 -26.32 -27.94
N ASP A 309 -19.54 -25.40 -27.23
CA ASP A 309 -19.86 -24.05 -27.69
C ASP A 309 -18.80 -23.00 -27.27
N GLY A 310 -17.70 -23.40 -26.65
CA GLY A 310 -16.61 -22.55 -26.16
C GLY A 310 -16.43 -22.49 -24.65
N GLU A 311 -15.62 -21.55 -24.21
CA GLU A 311 -15.30 -21.33 -22.78
C GLU A 311 -16.49 -20.71 -22.01
N ARG A 312 -16.69 -21.13 -20.78
CA ARG A 312 -17.62 -20.53 -19.84
C ARG A 312 -16.96 -20.21 -18.54
#